data_a1528cdad06f6bfd5f661703c4b12fc9
#
_entry.id   a1528cdad06f6bfd5f661703c4b12fc9
#
_cell.length_a   1.000
_cell.length_b   1.000
_cell.length_c   1.000
_cell.angle_alpha   90.00
_cell.angle_beta   90.00
_cell.angle_gamma   90.00
#
_symmetry.space_group_name_H-M   'P 1'
#
loop_
_entity.id
_entity.type
_entity.pdbx_description
1 polymer ?
#
loop_
_entity_poly.entity_id
_entity_poly.type
_entity_poly.pdbx_seq_one_letter_code
_entity_poly.pdbx_strand_id
1 'polypeptide(L)'
;SKSIFCLVEDWLERTPFLESEEFNFWDSYKNAIKDMLDKDVKIINSNESLDSESKKEQIENYKKIYNNYASLFDENLYKKSIENNSRRLSQKASLAALFIMLYRDEPILQSPFMLLTKLIDIDQSLNTWRYNHALLAQRMIGTKIGSGGSSGAKYLTKTLQKHSIFDDYSNLSTYLIPKSSLPELPKALKEKLGYYFIKEGDMGNE
;
A
#
# COMPACT_ATOMS: atom_id res chain seq x y z
N SER A 1 -10.91 10.85 -21.97
CA SER A 1 -11.44 10.01 -20.86
C SER A 1 -10.35 9.80 -19.84
N LYS A 2 -10.66 9.85 -18.54
CA LYS A 2 -9.71 9.53 -17.48
C LYS A 2 -9.34 8.04 -17.54
N SER A 3 -8.08 7.72 -17.22
CA SER A 3 -7.65 6.32 -17.07
C SER A 3 -8.29 5.68 -15.84
N ILE A 4 -8.34 4.34 -15.80
CA ILE A 4 -8.84 3.62 -14.63
C ILE A 4 -8.01 3.95 -13.37
N PHE A 5 -6.70 4.15 -13.52
CA PHE A 5 -5.82 4.58 -12.44
C PHE A 5 -6.29 5.91 -11.84
N CYS A 6 -6.51 6.94 -12.67
CA CYS A 6 -7.00 8.24 -12.19
C CYS A 6 -8.39 8.16 -11.55
N LEU A 7 -9.28 7.29 -12.05
CA LEU A 7 -10.60 7.12 -11.45
C LEU A 7 -10.52 6.50 -10.06
N VAL A 8 -9.63 5.53 -9.87
CA VAL A 8 -9.40 4.89 -8.56
C VAL A 8 -8.71 5.86 -7.60
N GLU A 9 -7.74 6.65 -8.08
CA GLU A 9 -7.09 7.69 -7.31
C GLU A 9 -8.10 8.74 -6.81
N ASP A 10 -8.91 9.31 -7.73
CA ASP A 10 -9.97 10.26 -7.40
C ASP A 10 -10.99 9.68 -6.40
N TRP A 11 -11.28 8.37 -6.48
CA TRP A 11 -12.17 7.70 -5.56
C TRP A 11 -11.55 7.60 -4.17
N LEU A 12 -10.28 7.20 -4.07
CA LEU A 12 -9.54 7.11 -2.81
C LEU A 12 -9.40 8.47 -2.12
N GLU A 13 -9.10 9.53 -2.89
CA GLU A 13 -8.97 10.88 -2.33
C GLU A 13 -10.26 11.41 -1.70
N ARG A 14 -11.40 10.86 -2.10
CA ARG A 14 -12.72 11.18 -1.53
C ARG A 14 -13.13 10.25 -0.40
N THR A 15 -12.27 9.30 -0.01
CA THR A 15 -12.58 8.37 1.09
C THR A 15 -12.75 9.17 2.38
N PRO A 16 -13.95 9.16 3.00
CA PRO A 16 -14.19 9.83 4.27
C PRO A 16 -13.44 9.07 5.39
N PHE A 17 -13.46 9.60 6.58
CA PHE A 17 -12.98 9.00 7.84
C PHE A 17 -11.51 9.23 8.20
N LEU A 18 -10.66 9.75 7.32
CA LEU A 18 -9.24 9.96 7.60
C LEU A 18 -8.95 11.27 8.33
N GLU A 19 -9.85 12.24 8.21
CA GLU A 19 -9.75 13.56 8.82
C GLU A 19 -10.93 13.73 9.80
N SER A 20 -10.69 13.51 11.07
CA SER A 20 -11.61 13.82 12.15
C SER A 20 -10.95 14.84 13.05
N GLU A 21 -11.67 15.92 13.43
CA GLU A 21 -11.15 16.96 14.34
C GLU A 21 -10.75 16.38 15.71
N GLU A 22 -11.34 15.26 16.11
CA GLU A 22 -11.15 14.63 17.42
C GLU A 22 -10.08 13.53 17.41
N PHE A 23 -9.67 13.01 16.26
CA PHE A 23 -8.78 11.86 16.17
C PHE A 23 -7.88 11.94 14.95
N ASN A 24 -6.60 12.13 15.18
CA ASN A 24 -5.59 12.03 14.14
C ASN A 24 -5.08 10.58 14.05
N PHE A 25 -5.69 9.82 13.14
CA PHE A 25 -5.31 8.43 12.91
C PHE A 25 -3.82 8.27 12.57
N TRP A 26 -3.28 9.15 11.74
CA TRP A 26 -1.92 9.02 11.25
C TRP A 26 -0.87 9.27 12.32
N ASP A 27 -1.12 10.14 13.27
CA ASP A 27 -0.22 10.33 14.41
C ASP A 27 -0.25 9.12 15.34
N SER A 28 -1.41 8.53 15.57
CA SER A 28 -1.56 7.29 16.32
C SER A 28 -0.86 6.12 15.62
N TYR A 29 -0.99 6.02 14.30
CA TYR A 29 -0.32 5.00 13.50
C TYR A 29 1.21 5.16 13.49
N LYS A 30 1.73 6.38 13.33
CA LYS A 30 3.17 6.68 13.43
C LYS A 30 3.74 6.29 14.79
N ASN A 31 3.01 6.60 15.88
CA ASN A 31 3.40 6.20 17.22
C ASN A 31 3.41 4.68 17.39
N ALA A 32 2.40 3.99 16.87
CA ALA A 32 2.34 2.53 16.91
C ALA A 32 3.51 1.87 16.16
N ILE A 33 3.90 2.40 14.99
CA ILE A 33 5.08 1.95 14.26
C ILE A 33 6.35 2.16 15.11
N LYS A 34 6.51 3.35 15.67
CA LYS A 34 7.67 3.67 16.50
C LYS A 34 7.78 2.71 17.68
N ASP A 35 6.67 2.51 18.41
CA ASP A 35 6.63 1.60 19.56
C ASP A 35 6.93 0.14 19.16
N MET A 36 6.44 -0.30 18.02
CA MET A 36 6.72 -1.62 17.46
C MET A 36 8.22 -1.78 17.16
N LEU A 37 8.80 -0.86 16.43
CA LEU A 37 10.21 -0.92 16.05
C LEU A 37 11.15 -0.77 17.27
N ASP A 38 10.79 0.08 18.23
CA ASP A 38 11.55 0.23 19.49
C ASP A 38 11.52 -1.05 20.34
N LYS A 39 10.40 -1.79 20.35
CA LYS A 39 10.32 -3.11 20.99
C LYS A 39 11.22 -4.12 20.31
N ASP A 40 11.21 -4.17 18.97
CA ASP A 40 12.04 -5.08 18.20
C ASP A 40 13.53 -4.79 18.40
N VAL A 41 13.93 -3.53 18.41
CA VAL A 41 15.32 -3.12 18.70
C VAL A 41 15.73 -3.53 20.12
N LYS A 42 14.83 -3.43 21.11
CA LYS A 42 15.11 -3.92 22.48
C LYS A 42 15.33 -5.43 22.49
N ILE A 43 14.51 -6.20 21.78
CA ILE A 43 14.66 -7.66 21.66
C ILE A 43 16.01 -8.01 21.03
N ILE A 44 16.42 -7.33 19.95
CA ILE A 44 17.73 -7.56 19.31
C ILE A 44 18.87 -7.28 20.27
N ASN A 45 18.81 -6.16 21.00
CA ASN A 45 19.86 -5.77 21.95
C ASN A 45 20.00 -6.78 23.10
N SER A 46 18.87 -7.31 23.59
CA SER A 46 18.85 -8.30 24.68
C SER A 46 19.16 -9.73 24.25
N ASN A 47 19.23 -10.00 22.95
CA ASN A 47 19.51 -11.35 22.45
C ASN A 47 21.01 -11.68 22.60
N GLU A 48 21.34 -12.56 23.53
CA GLU A 48 22.72 -13.01 23.81
C GLU A 48 23.27 -13.92 22.72
N SER A 49 22.42 -14.50 21.87
CA SER A 49 22.84 -15.40 20.79
C SER A 49 23.38 -14.66 19.57
N LEU A 50 23.22 -13.34 19.48
CA LEU A 50 23.67 -12.51 18.39
C LEU A 50 25.00 -11.83 18.76
N ASP A 51 25.96 -11.89 17.84
CA ASP A 51 27.20 -11.14 17.94
C ASP A 51 26.99 -9.63 17.69
N SER A 52 27.97 -8.82 18.06
CA SER A 52 27.85 -7.36 17.98
C SER A 52 27.69 -6.83 16.54
N GLU A 53 28.22 -7.54 15.54
CA GLU A 53 28.15 -7.12 14.14
C GLU A 53 26.76 -7.41 13.58
N SER A 54 26.20 -8.59 13.83
CA SER A 54 24.83 -8.96 13.47
C SER A 54 23.79 -8.05 14.13
N LYS A 55 23.98 -7.67 15.40
CA LYS A 55 23.11 -6.70 16.06
C LYS A 55 23.11 -5.34 15.36
N LYS A 56 24.30 -4.84 14.99
CA LYS A 56 24.42 -3.56 14.27
C LYS A 56 23.73 -3.60 12.91
N GLU A 57 23.93 -4.67 12.16
CA GLU A 57 23.29 -4.86 10.84
C GLU A 57 21.76 -4.87 10.96
N GLN A 58 21.22 -5.63 11.92
CA GLN A 58 19.78 -5.69 12.15
C GLN A 58 19.23 -4.32 12.54
N ILE A 59 19.87 -3.60 13.47
CA ILE A 59 19.43 -2.26 13.87
C ILE A 59 19.45 -1.28 12.69
N GLU A 60 20.47 -1.36 11.84
CA GLU A 60 20.54 -0.52 10.63
C GLU A 60 19.38 -0.83 9.65
N ASN A 61 19.01 -2.09 9.53
CA ASN A 61 17.83 -2.48 8.75
C ASN A 61 16.53 -1.91 9.34
N TYR A 62 16.38 -1.92 10.66
CA TYR A 62 15.22 -1.28 11.31
C TYR A 62 15.17 0.22 11.09
N LYS A 63 16.31 0.92 11.07
CA LYS A 63 16.35 2.34 10.71
C LYS A 63 15.91 2.59 9.27
N LYS A 64 16.30 1.72 8.33
CA LYS A 64 15.83 1.80 6.93
C LYS A 64 14.33 1.59 6.84
N ILE A 65 13.79 0.61 7.58
CA ILE A 65 12.35 0.37 7.67
C ILE A 65 11.64 1.61 8.20
N TYR A 66 12.11 2.19 9.33
CA TYR A 66 11.54 3.40 9.89
C TYR A 66 11.54 4.58 8.90
N ASN A 67 12.65 4.80 8.20
CA ASN A 67 12.75 5.84 7.19
C ASN A 67 11.79 5.61 6.01
N ASN A 68 11.56 4.35 5.65
CA ASN A 68 10.57 4.01 4.63
C ASN A 68 9.15 4.40 5.08
N TYR A 69 8.76 4.06 6.31
CA TYR A 69 7.49 4.51 6.87
C TYR A 69 7.41 6.05 6.93
N ALA A 70 8.46 6.71 7.42
CA ALA A 70 8.49 8.17 7.52
C ALA A 70 8.29 8.84 6.16
N SER A 71 8.84 8.27 5.08
CA SER A 71 8.69 8.80 3.71
C SER A 71 7.25 8.80 3.20
N LEU A 72 6.37 7.99 3.77
CA LEU A 72 4.95 7.97 3.43
C LEU A 72 4.22 9.20 3.96
N PHE A 73 4.65 9.73 5.12
CA PHE A 73 3.99 10.81 5.83
C PHE A 73 4.65 12.18 5.63
N ASP A 74 5.92 12.21 5.24
CA ASP A 74 6.62 13.45 4.93
C ASP A 74 6.25 13.94 3.54
N GLU A 75 5.60 15.10 3.46
CA GLU A 75 5.12 15.67 2.20
C GLU A 75 6.25 15.94 1.20
N ASN A 76 7.42 16.42 1.69
CA ASN A 76 8.54 16.73 0.82
C ASN A 76 9.20 15.47 0.26
N LEU A 77 9.36 14.43 1.11
CA LEU A 77 9.89 13.14 0.67
C LEU A 77 8.92 12.45 -0.28
N TYR A 78 7.61 12.57 -0.02
CA TYR A 78 6.59 12.02 -0.90
C TYR A 78 6.59 12.70 -2.27
N LYS A 79 6.63 14.03 -2.34
CA LYS A 79 6.75 14.79 -3.60
C LYS A 79 7.97 14.38 -4.42
N LYS A 80 9.13 14.23 -3.77
CA LYS A 80 10.34 13.72 -4.43
C LYS A 80 10.14 12.33 -5.02
N SER A 81 9.39 11.46 -4.35
CA SER A 81 9.11 10.11 -4.85
C SER A 81 8.20 10.12 -6.08
N ILE A 82 7.27 11.08 -6.18
CA ILE A 82 6.47 11.30 -7.40
C ILE A 82 7.37 11.84 -8.53
N GLU A 83 8.19 12.85 -8.26
CA GLU A 83 9.10 13.45 -9.25
C GLU A 83 10.08 12.42 -9.85
N ASN A 84 10.57 11.50 -9.01
CA ASN A 84 11.46 10.41 -9.42
C ASN A 84 10.74 9.22 -10.07
N ASN A 85 9.42 9.30 -10.25
CA ASN A 85 8.57 8.22 -10.76
C ASN A 85 8.68 6.90 -9.94
N SER A 86 9.09 6.98 -8.68
CA SER A 86 9.07 5.83 -7.76
C SER A 86 7.68 5.58 -7.16
N ARG A 87 6.81 6.59 -7.20
CA ARG A 87 5.39 6.53 -6.87
C ARG A 87 4.59 7.31 -7.92
N ARG A 88 3.38 6.87 -8.19
CA ARG A 88 2.45 7.52 -9.11
C ARG A 88 1.19 7.99 -8.41
N LEU A 89 0.82 7.32 -7.32
CA LEU A 89 -0.36 7.62 -6.53
C LEU A 89 -0.12 8.86 -5.67
N SER A 90 -1.13 9.71 -5.53
CA SER A 90 -1.05 10.84 -4.61
C SER A 90 -0.89 10.37 -3.16
N GLN A 91 -0.31 11.21 -2.31
CA GLN A 91 -0.14 10.88 -0.90
C GLN A 91 -1.48 10.60 -0.22
N LYS A 92 -2.49 11.43 -0.50
CA LYS A 92 -3.84 11.29 0.07
C LYS A 92 -4.48 9.96 -0.34
N ALA A 93 -4.39 9.59 -1.62
CA ALA A 93 -4.91 8.32 -2.10
C ALA A 93 -4.15 7.11 -1.52
N SER A 94 -2.82 7.21 -1.37
CA SER A 94 -2.00 6.17 -0.74
C SER A 94 -2.37 5.95 0.72
N LEU A 95 -2.57 7.03 1.47
CA LEU A 95 -3.00 6.95 2.86
C LEU A 95 -4.42 6.36 2.98
N ALA A 96 -5.35 6.77 2.10
CA ALA A 96 -6.69 6.19 2.07
C ALA A 96 -6.66 4.69 1.77
N ALA A 97 -5.90 4.26 0.77
CA ALA A 97 -5.75 2.84 0.45
C ALA A 97 -5.10 2.06 1.60
N LEU A 98 -4.08 2.60 2.24
CA LEU A 98 -3.45 1.98 3.41
C LEU A 98 -4.44 1.83 4.57
N PHE A 99 -5.25 2.84 4.87
CA PHE A 99 -6.29 2.75 5.90
C PHE A 99 -7.30 1.63 5.60
N ILE A 100 -7.77 1.53 4.36
CA ILE A 100 -8.67 0.45 3.91
C ILE A 100 -8.00 -0.92 4.13
N MET A 101 -6.71 -1.06 3.82
CA MET A 101 -5.99 -2.33 4.00
C MET A 101 -5.78 -2.69 5.46
N LEU A 102 -5.49 -1.71 6.34
CA LEU A 102 -5.25 -1.92 7.76
C LEU A 102 -6.53 -2.34 8.50
N TYR A 103 -7.67 -1.71 8.16
CA TYR A 103 -8.97 -1.95 8.83
C TYR A 103 -9.97 -2.68 7.93
N ARG A 104 -9.47 -3.54 7.05
CA ARG A 104 -10.27 -4.34 6.10
C ARG A 104 -11.34 -5.22 6.77
N ASP A 105 -11.20 -5.49 8.06
CA ASP A 105 -12.18 -6.27 8.84
C ASP A 105 -13.40 -5.44 9.24
N GLU A 106 -13.32 -4.11 9.15
CA GLU A 106 -14.47 -3.24 9.40
C GLU A 106 -15.48 -3.35 8.26
N PRO A 107 -16.78 -3.55 8.55
CA PRO A 107 -17.80 -3.88 7.55
C PRO A 107 -17.82 -2.96 6.33
N ILE A 108 -17.75 -1.63 6.55
CA ILE A 108 -17.81 -0.65 5.45
C ILE A 108 -16.55 -0.68 4.57
N LEU A 109 -15.41 -1.15 5.09
CA LEU A 109 -14.13 -1.18 4.38
C LEU A 109 -13.90 -2.48 3.62
N GLN A 110 -14.71 -3.52 3.84
CA GLN A 110 -14.59 -4.80 3.15
C GLN A 110 -14.75 -4.66 1.62
N SER A 111 -15.80 -3.97 1.17
CA SER A 111 -16.03 -3.77 -0.28
C SER A 111 -14.91 -2.93 -0.93
N PRO A 112 -14.48 -1.79 -0.37
CA PRO A 112 -13.30 -1.07 -0.82
C PRO A 112 -12.03 -1.93 -0.88
N PHE A 113 -11.76 -2.72 0.16
CA PHE A 113 -10.61 -3.63 0.19
C PHE A 113 -10.69 -4.69 -0.91
N MET A 114 -11.85 -5.32 -1.10
CA MET A 114 -12.06 -6.29 -2.18
C MET A 114 -11.88 -5.66 -3.56
N LEU A 115 -12.37 -4.43 -3.76
CA LEU A 115 -12.18 -3.72 -5.03
C LEU A 115 -10.68 -3.50 -5.33
N LEU A 116 -9.91 -2.98 -4.37
CA LEU A 116 -8.47 -2.79 -4.53
C LEU A 116 -7.75 -4.11 -4.82
N THR A 117 -8.10 -5.18 -4.10
CA THR A 117 -7.54 -6.52 -4.32
C THR A 117 -7.84 -7.00 -5.75
N LYS A 118 -9.07 -6.84 -6.22
CA LYS A 118 -9.45 -7.25 -7.59
C LYS A 118 -8.76 -6.45 -8.68
N LEU A 119 -8.50 -5.17 -8.46
CA LEU A 119 -7.72 -4.35 -9.38
C LEU A 119 -6.27 -4.84 -9.50
N ILE A 120 -5.66 -5.23 -8.38
CA ILE A 120 -4.33 -5.85 -8.35
C ILE A 120 -4.34 -7.19 -9.08
N ASP A 121 -5.33 -8.06 -8.80
CA ASP A 121 -5.49 -9.37 -9.46
C ASP A 121 -5.59 -9.21 -10.99
N ILE A 122 -6.37 -8.24 -11.47
CA ILE A 122 -6.52 -7.94 -12.91
C ILE A 122 -5.19 -7.50 -13.51
N ASP A 123 -4.47 -6.61 -12.83
CA ASP A 123 -3.17 -6.12 -13.32
C ASP A 123 -2.14 -7.25 -13.41
N GLN A 124 -2.07 -8.10 -12.40
CA GLN A 124 -1.22 -9.30 -12.39
C GLN A 124 -1.59 -10.26 -13.54
N SER A 125 -2.89 -10.46 -13.77
CA SER A 125 -3.37 -11.30 -14.87
C SER A 125 -2.99 -10.74 -16.24
N LEU A 126 -3.09 -9.41 -16.42
CA LEU A 126 -2.65 -8.72 -17.63
C LEU A 126 -1.14 -8.83 -17.84
N ASN A 127 -0.35 -8.71 -16.77
CA ASN A 127 1.10 -8.87 -16.84
C ASN A 127 1.50 -10.30 -17.21
N THR A 128 0.82 -11.30 -16.65
CA THR A 128 1.00 -12.72 -17.01
C THR A 128 0.64 -12.97 -18.46
N TRP A 129 -0.48 -12.42 -18.93
CA TRP A 129 -0.88 -12.52 -20.34
C TRP A 129 0.16 -11.89 -21.26
N ARG A 130 0.63 -10.68 -20.97
CA ARG A 130 1.68 -9.99 -21.75
C ARG A 130 2.96 -10.82 -21.83
N TYR A 131 3.39 -11.39 -20.69
CA TYR A 131 4.56 -12.25 -20.61
C TYR A 131 4.41 -13.48 -21.52
N ASN A 132 3.29 -14.20 -21.40
CA ASN A 132 3.02 -15.37 -22.23
C ASN A 132 2.93 -15.01 -23.72
N HIS A 133 2.34 -13.86 -24.04
CA HIS A 133 2.27 -13.35 -25.41
C HIS A 133 3.67 -13.04 -25.96
N ALA A 134 4.54 -12.42 -25.17
CA ALA A 134 5.92 -12.16 -25.55
C ALA A 134 6.71 -13.45 -25.83
N LEU A 135 6.54 -14.47 -24.96
CA LEU A 135 7.16 -15.79 -25.16
C LEU A 135 6.65 -16.48 -26.43
N LEU A 136 5.34 -16.42 -26.68
CA LEU A 136 4.75 -16.98 -27.88
C LEU A 136 5.31 -16.30 -29.15
N ALA A 137 5.33 -14.96 -29.16
CA ALA A 137 5.90 -14.18 -30.25
C ALA A 137 7.38 -14.54 -30.49
N GLN A 138 8.17 -14.70 -29.41
CA GLN A 138 9.58 -15.12 -29.51
C GLN A 138 9.73 -16.50 -30.14
N ARG A 139 8.87 -17.45 -29.78
CA ARG A 139 8.89 -18.82 -30.35
C ARG A 139 8.50 -18.85 -31.82
N MET A 140 7.57 -17.98 -32.23
CA MET A 140 7.07 -17.95 -33.62
C MET A 140 7.96 -17.15 -34.55
N ILE A 141 8.51 -16.03 -34.11
CA ILE A 141 9.25 -15.08 -34.96
C ILE A 141 10.77 -15.24 -34.77
N GLY A 142 11.18 -15.83 -33.66
CA GLY A 142 12.61 -15.99 -33.29
C GLY A 142 13.27 -14.63 -33.11
N THR A 143 14.52 -14.51 -33.56
CA THR A 143 15.32 -13.29 -33.43
C THR A 143 15.20 -12.36 -34.65
N LYS A 144 14.21 -12.60 -35.55
CA LYS A 144 14.03 -11.74 -36.73
C LYS A 144 13.79 -10.28 -36.28
N ILE A 145 14.46 -9.38 -36.96
CA ILE A 145 14.33 -7.95 -36.77
C ILE A 145 12.99 -7.53 -37.36
N GLY A 146 12.14 -6.90 -36.54
CA GLY A 146 10.86 -6.34 -36.98
C GLY A 146 11.08 -5.11 -37.86
N SER A 147 10.03 -4.69 -38.58
CA SER A 147 10.03 -3.51 -39.47
C SER A 147 10.45 -2.19 -38.76
N GLY A 148 10.45 -2.15 -37.42
CA GLY A 148 10.91 -1.01 -36.60
C GLY A 148 12.36 -1.09 -36.12
N GLY A 149 13.18 -2.01 -36.67
CA GLY A 149 14.64 -2.10 -36.39
C GLY A 149 15.00 -2.73 -35.03
N SER A 150 14.02 -3.11 -34.18
CA SER A 150 14.25 -3.82 -32.92
C SER A 150 13.82 -5.29 -33.01
N SER A 151 14.50 -6.17 -32.27
CA SER A 151 13.97 -7.53 -32.07
C SER A 151 12.63 -7.41 -31.30
N GLY A 152 11.54 -7.84 -31.93
CA GLY A 152 10.18 -7.74 -31.34
C GLY A 152 10.09 -8.39 -29.97
N ALA A 153 10.80 -9.50 -29.75
CA ALA A 153 10.89 -10.18 -28.45
C ALA A 153 11.56 -9.32 -27.38
N LYS A 154 12.69 -8.65 -27.69
CA LYS A 154 13.36 -7.73 -26.75
C LYS A 154 12.51 -6.53 -26.38
N TYR A 155 11.78 -5.98 -27.38
CA TYR A 155 10.85 -4.89 -27.12
C TYR A 155 9.72 -5.33 -26.18
N LEU A 156 9.09 -6.47 -26.44
CA LEU A 156 8.03 -7.01 -25.59
C LEU A 156 8.52 -7.29 -24.17
N THR A 157 9.69 -7.90 -23.99
CA THR A 157 10.27 -8.18 -22.67
C THR A 157 10.58 -6.88 -21.89
N LYS A 158 11.12 -5.86 -22.57
CA LYS A 158 11.41 -4.55 -21.96
C LYS A 158 10.14 -3.80 -21.57
N THR A 159 9.06 -4.03 -22.31
CA THR A 159 7.76 -3.39 -22.08
C THR A 159 7.03 -4.03 -20.90
N LEU A 160 7.23 -5.33 -20.64
CA LEU A 160 6.62 -6.06 -19.52
C LEU A 160 6.90 -5.41 -18.15
N GLN A 161 8.13 -4.95 -17.91
CA GLN A 161 8.55 -4.37 -16.64
C GLN A 161 8.00 -2.95 -16.38
N LYS A 162 7.42 -2.29 -17.39
CA LYS A 162 6.98 -0.89 -17.31
C LYS A 162 5.48 -0.68 -17.20
N HIS A 163 4.68 -1.75 -17.25
CA HIS A 163 3.24 -1.62 -17.46
C HIS A 163 2.34 -2.20 -16.36
N SER A 164 2.87 -2.36 -15.15
CA SER A 164 1.99 -2.54 -14.00
C SER A 164 1.25 -1.23 -13.72
N ILE A 165 -0.07 -1.30 -13.64
CA ILE A 165 -0.94 -0.13 -13.44
C ILE A 165 -1.06 0.17 -11.96
N PHE A 166 -1.10 -0.88 -11.13
CA PHE A 166 -1.42 -0.83 -9.71
C PHE A 166 -0.28 -1.24 -8.79
N ASP A 167 0.99 -1.09 -9.22
CA ASP A 167 2.17 -1.38 -8.40
C ASP A 167 2.17 -0.60 -7.08
N ASP A 168 1.75 0.67 -7.11
CA ASP A 168 1.70 1.49 -5.92
C ASP A 168 0.81 0.88 -4.83
N TYR A 169 -0.35 0.30 -5.23
CA TYR A 169 -1.24 -0.37 -4.28
C TYR A 169 -0.62 -1.66 -3.74
N SER A 170 0.04 -2.44 -4.59
CA SER A 170 0.77 -3.65 -4.16
C SER A 170 1.87 -3.30 -3.16
N ASN A 171 2.60 -2.21 -3.41
CA ASN A 171 3.68 -1.73 -2.57
C ASN A 171 3.21 -1.23 -1.20
N LEU A 172 1.93 -0.82 -1.06
CA LEU A 172 1.37 -0.43 0.24
C LEU A 172 1.37 -1.59 1.24
N SER A 173 1.43 -2.84 0.80
CA SER A 173 1.57 -4.00 1.69
C SER A 173 2.81 -3.94 2.57
N THR A 174 3.87 -3.23 2.15
CA THR A 174 5.10 -3.02 2.92
C THR A 174 4.90 -2.13 4.15
N TYR A 175 3.79 -1.40 4.22
CA TYR A 175 3.42 -0.52 5.33
C TYR A 175 2.40 -1.16 6.28
N LEU A 176 2.02 -2.41 6.06
CA LEU A 176 1.12 -3.12 6.98
C LEU A 176 1.87 -3.47 8.26
N ILE A 177 1.18 -3.28 9.39
CA ILE A 177 1.66 -3.69 10.71
C ILE A 177 0.74 -4.78 11.30
N PRO A 178 1.22 -5.60 12.24
CA PRO A 178 0.40 -6.61 12.89
C PRO A 178 -0.86 -6.01 13.52
N LYS A 179 -1.97 -6.72 13.47
CA LYS A 179 -3.26 -6.29 14.04
C LYS A 179 -3.15 -5.90 15.52
N SER A 180 -2.31 -6.62 16.27
CA SER A 180 -2.01 -6.33 17.68
C SER A 180 -1.31 -5.01 17.94
N SER A 181 -0.70 -4.43 16.90
CA SER A 181 0.01 -3.13 16.96
C SER A 181 -0.81 -2.00 16.33
N LEU A 182 -1.98 -2.31 15.72
CA LEU A 182 -2.84 -1.28 15.14
C LEU A 182 -3.43 -0.38 16.23
N PRO A 183 -3.48 0.95 16.01
CA PRO A 183 -4.19 1.86 16.89
C PRO A 183 -5.67 1.46 17.00
N GLU A 184 -6.22 1.53 18.22
CA GLU A 184 -7.66 1.37 18.38
C GLU A 184 -8.40 2.57 17.79
N LEU A 185 -9.39 2.30 16.94
CA LEU A 185 -10.25 3.35 16.42
C LEU A 185 -11.21 3.84 17.50
N PRO A 186 -11.47 5.15 17.59
CA PRO A 186 -12.47 5.70 18.49
C PRO A 186 -13.84 5.04 18.29
N LYS A 187 -14.61 4.90 19.37
CA LYS A 187 -15.92 4.25 19.34
C LYS A 187 -16.83 4.86 18.28
N ALA A 188 -16.92 6.19 18.22
CA ALA A 188 -17.72 6.90 17.22
C ALA A 188 -17.31 6.60 15.77
N LEU A 189 -16.01 6.39 15.52
CA LEU A 189 -15.53 5.99 14.20
C LEU A 189 -15.85 4.52 13.90
N LYS A 190 -15.66 3.62 14.87
CA LYS A 190 -16.06 2.21 14.75
C LYS A 190 -17.54 2.06 14.44
N GLU A 191 -18.42 2.83 15.09
CA GLU A 191 -19.84 2.82 14.81
C GLU A 191 -20.16 3.24 13.37
N LYS A 192 -19.51 4.30 12.86
CA LYS A 192 -19.65 4.73 11.46
C LYS A 192 -19.14 3.67 10.47
N LEU A 193 -18.07 2.95 10.80
CA LEU A 193 -17.49 1.91 9.96
C LEU A 193 -18.25 0.58 10.05
N GLY A 194 -18.98 0.35 11.14
CA GLY A 194 -19.66 -0.91 11.44
C GLY A 194 -21.06 -1.09 10.86
N TYR A 195 -21.62 -0.10 10.15
CA TYR A 195 -23.04 -0.09 9.73
C TYR A 195 -24.03 -0.19 10.91
N TYR A 196 -23.67 0.29 12.07
CA TYR A 196 -24.62 0.34 13.18
C TYR A 196 -25.70 1.39 12.87
N PHE A 197 -26.86 0.93 12.41
CA PHE A 197 -28.07 1.75 12.41
C PHE A 197 -28.54 1.86 13.86
N ILE A 198 -28.21 2.96 14.52
CA ILE A 198 -28.91 3.35 15.73
C ILE A 198 -30.32 3.71 15.26
N LYS A 199 -31.31 2.85 15.53
CA LYS A 199 -32.68 3.27 15.44
C LYS A 199 -32.85 4.43 16.40
N GLU A 200 -33.28 5.59 15.89
CA GLU A 200 -33.72 6.76 16.69
C GLU A 200 -34.90 6.40 17.59
N GLY A 201 -34.75 5.48 18.49
CA GLY A 201 -35.82 4.97 19.36
C GLY A 201 -35.31 4.49 20.71
N ASP A 202 -34.00 4.29 20.89
CA ASP A 202 -33.45 3.78 22.14
C ASP A 202 -32.83 4.87 23.04
N MET A 203 -33.09 6.14 22.80
CA MET A 203 -32.74 7.22 23.74
C MET A 203 -33.95 7.66 24.54
N GLY A 204 -34.63 6.71 25.17
CA GLY A 204 -35.75 7.00 26.06
C GLY A 204 -35.96 5.90 27.07
N ASN A 205 -35.43 6.12 28.25
CA ASN A 205 -35.64 5.44 29.52
C ASN A 205 -34.43 4.67 30.07
N GLU A 206 -33.58 5.43 30.76
CA GLU A 206 -33.24 5.13 32.18
C GLU A 206 -32.67 6.38 32.82
#